data_ec64280514cd815a86371d6442c1edfb
#
_entry.id   ec64280514cd815a86371d6442c1edfb
#
_cell.length_a   1.000
_cell.length_b   1.000
_cell.length_c   1.000
_cell.angle_alpha   90.00
_cell.angle_beta   90.00
_cell.angle_gamma   90.00
#
_symmetry.space_group_name_H-M   'P 1'
#
loop_
_entity.id
_entity.type
_entity.pdbx_description
1 polymer ?
#
loop_
_entity_poly.entity_id
_entity_poly.type
_entity_poly.pdbx_seq_one_letter_code
_entity_poly.pdbx_strand_id
1 'polypeptide(L)'
;MPPNEADDLGRLIRQEATRHAPPPALADRIRAGLQSAEDAPARVRPRPKVGLRWLQALALFGAGAATAWGLSFALLLGTASNALGDAVTDSHIRSLMAGHLTDVASSDHHTVKPWFAGKLDFSPPVVDLAAEGHPLIGARLDYIEGRAVAALVYRSGQHIVNLFIWPDSRANTSAPQLLVRRGYNMVRWTEGGMQVWAVSDLNASELQAFAKLARSQMAATPP
;
A
#
# COMPACT_ATOMS: atom_id res chain seq x y z
N MET A 1 -15.46 -72.99 8.42
CA MET A 1 -15.97 -71.71 8.94
C MET A 1 -16.64 -72.01 10.26
N PRO A 2 -16.15 -71.54 11.41
CA PRO A 2 -16.73 -71.90 12.70
C PRO A 2 -18.11 -71.20 12.85
N PRO A 3 -19.08 -71.87 13.52
CA PRO A 3 -20.37 -71.27 13.77
C PRO A 3 -20.23 -70.06 14.66
N ASN A 4 -21.06 -69.03 14.37
CA ASN A 4 -20.98 -67.68 14.94
C ASN A 4 -21.32 -67.74 16.44
N GLU A 5 -20.34 -67.56 17.32
CA GLU A 5 -20.51 -67.51 18.78
C GLU A 5 -21.59 -66.54 19.26
N ALA A 6 -21.91 -65.50 18.48
CA ALA A 6 -22.97 -64.56 18.77
C ALA A 6 -24.39 -65.16 18.65
N ASP A 7 -24.61 -66.14 17.75
CA ASP A 7 -25.88 -66.85 17.60
C ASP A 7 -26.11 -67.86 18.69
N ASP A 8 -25.06 -68.47 19.19
CA ASP A 8 -25.12 -69.43 20.33
C ASP A 8 -25.37 -68.69 21.64
N LEU A 9 -24.74 -67.53 21.86
CA LEU A 9 -24.97 -66.71 23.02
C LEU A 9 -26.43 -66.18 23.02
N GLY A 10 -26.91 -65.75 21.85
CA GLY A 10 -28.30 -65.29 21.69
C GLY A 10 -29.37 -66.39 21.95
N ARG A 11 -29.01 -67.67 21.68
CA ARG A 11 -29.83 -68.83 21.99
C ARG A 11 -29.84 -69.14 23.48
N LEU A 12 -28.68 -69.14 24.12
CA LEU A 12 -28.54 -69.36 25.58
C LEU A 12 -29.26 -68.28 26.39
N ILE A 13 -29.14 -67.01 26.01
CA ILE A 13 -29.86 -65.94 26.69
C ILE A 13 -31.37 -66.10 26.58
N ARG A 14 -31.88 -66.54 25.42
CA ARG A 14 -33.30 -66.79 25.25
C ARG A 14 -33.83 -68.02 26.04
N GLN A 15 -33.02 -69.01 26.29
CA GLN A 15 -33.34 -70.22 27.06
C GLN A 15 -33.28 -69.98 28.58
N GLU A 16 -32.32 -69.22 29.01
CA GLU A 16 -32.07 -68.97 30.46
C GLU A 16 -32.79 -67.71 30.99
N ALA A 17 -33.22 -66.80 30.11
CA ALA A 17 -33.92 -65.57 30.54
C ALA A 17 -35.27 -65.88 31.18
N THR A 18 -35.35 -65.77 32.45
CA THR A 18 -36.62 -65.81 33.20
C THR A 18 -37.53 -64.69 32.77
N ARG A 19 -38.55 -64.99 31.95
CA ARG A 19 -39.56 -64.01 31.55
C ARG A 19 -40.43 -63.65 32.78
N HIS A 20 -40.16 -62.47 33.36
CA HIS A 20 -41.05 -61.92 34.35
C HIS A 20 -42.34 -61.48 33.64
N ALA A 21 -43.45 -62.04 34.04
CA ALA A 21 -44.76 -61.54 33.60
C ALA A 21 -44.94 -60.11 34.12
N PRO A 22 -45.15 -59.15 33.22
CA PRO A 22 -45.33 -57.76 33.65
C PRO A 22 -46.61 -57.65 34.48
N PRO A 23 -46.71 -56.74 35.44
CA PRO A 23 -47.93 -56.48 36.17
C PRO A 23 -49.07 -56.19 35.20
N PRO A 24 -50.28 -56.71 35.40
CA PRO A 24 -51.39 -56.56 34.46
C PRO A 24 -51.76 -55.12 34.12
N ALA A 25 -51.47 -54.19 35.06
CA ALA A 25 -51.70 -52.76 34.88
C ALA A 25 -50.65 -52.04 34.03
N LEU A 26 -49.52 -52.69 33.64
CA LEU A 26 -48.44 -52.03 32.90
C LEU A 26 -48.84 -51.77 31.46
N ALA A 27 -49.50 -52.70 30.81
CA ALA A 27 -49.96 -52.57 29.42
C ALA A 27 -50.98 -51.41 29.26
N ASP A 28 -51.83 -51.23 30.22
CA ASP A 28 -52.83 -50.14 30.22
C ASP A 28 -52.21 -48.78 30.50
N ARG A 29 -51.20 -48.73 31.36
CA ARG A 29 -50.43 -47.51 31.61
C ARG A 29 -49.61 -47.06 30.39
N ILE A 30 -49.05 -48.03 29.65
CA ILE A 30 -48.29 -47.72 28.43
C ILE A 30 -49.26 -47.23 27.33
N ARG A 31 -50.43 -47.88 27.15
CA ARG A 31 -51.43 -47.40 26.18
C ARG A 31 -51.96 -46.00 26.53
N ALA A 32 -52.30 -45.77 27.79
CA ALA A 32 -52.72 -44.44 28.23
C ALA A 32 -51.62 -43.39 28.01
N GLY A 33 -50.36 -43.73 28.26
CA GLY A 33 -49.20 -42.82 27.99
C GLY A 33 -48.99 -42.51 26.51
N LEU A 34 -49.20 -43.51 25.65
CA LEU A 34 -49.09 -43.30 24.21
C LEU A 34 -50.24 -42.44 23.67
N GLN A 35 -51.49 -42.70 24.11
CA GLN A 35 -52.64 -41.87 23.75
C GLN A 35 -52.46 -40.41 24.24
N SER A 36 -52.00 -40.23 25.45
CA SER A 36 -51.70 -38.88 25.97
C SER A 36 -50.57 -38.18 25.21
N ALA A 37 -49.64 -38.93 24.60
CA ALA A 37 -48.56 -38.38 23.77
C ALA A 37 -49.03 -38.04 22.35
N GLU A 38 -50.03 -38.79 21.80
CA GLU A 38 -50.65 -38.47 20.52
C GLU A 38 -51.57 -37.25 20.59
N ASP A 39 -52.28 -37.08 21.70
CA ASP A 39 -53.19 -35.94 21.94
C ASP A 39 -52.43 -34.66 22.37
N ALA A 40 -51.15 -34.74 22.69
CA ALA A 40 -50.36 -33.57 23.03
C ALA A 40 -50.17 -32.68 21.79
N PRO A 41 -50.66 -31.44 21.78
CA PRO A 41 -50.44 -30.53 20.66
C PRO A 41 -48.94 -30.43 20.40
N ALA A 42 -48.53 -30.69 19.14
CA ALA A 42 -47.12 -30.57 18.71
C ALA A 42 -46.61 -29.19 19.11
N ARG A 43 -45.82 -29.14 20.19
CA ARG A 43 -45.13 -27.91 20.58
C ARG A 43 -44.12 -27.61 19.49
N VAL A 44 -44.54 -26.82 18.50
CA VAL A 44 -43.65 -26.20 17.53
C VAL A 44 -42.68 -25.35 18.35
N ARG A 45 -41.50 -25.90 18.63
CA ARG A 45 -40.40 -25.12 19.23
C ARG A 45 -40.09 -24.01 18.24
N PRO A 46 -40.23 -22.73 18.60
CA PRO A 46 -39.83 -21.66 17.72
C PRO A 46 -38.34 -21.88 17.40
N ARG A 47 -38.00 -22.09 16.12
CA ARG A 47 -36.62 -22.13 15.68
C ARG A 47 -36.04 -20.77 16.03
N PRO A 48 -34.93 -20.71 16.81
CA PRO A 48 -34.29 -19.43 17.12
C PRO A 48 -33.96 -18.78 15.78
N LYS A 49 -34.44 -17.57 15.54
CA LYS A 49 -34.08 -16.72 14.39
C LYS A 49 -32.65 -16.20 14.59
N VAL A 50 -31.70 -17.11 14.76
CA VAL A 50 -30.30 -16.82 15.04
C VAL A 50 -29.59 -16.28 13.80
N GLY A 51 -30.08 -16.65 12.59
CA GLY A 51 -29.39 -16.33 11.35
C GLY A 51 -29.30 -14.84 11.01
N LEU A 52 -30.38 -14.06 11.23
CA LEU A 52 -30.39 -12.65 10.80
C LEU A 52 -29.54 -11.75 11.70
N ARG A 53 -29.51 -12.01 13.00
CA ARG A 53 -28.68 -11.24 13.94
C ARG A 53 -27.18 -11.51 13.77
N TRP A 54 -26.81 -12.75 13.43
CA TRP A 54 -25.43 -13.11 13.09
C TRP A 54 -24.98 -12.52 11.77
N LEU A 55 -25.84 -12.47 10.76
CA LEU A 55 -25.56 -11.81 9.49
C LEU A 55 -25.38 -10.29 9.68
N GLN A 56 -26.18 -9.67 10.53
CA GLN A 56 -26.01 -8.24 10.86
C GLN A 56 -24.72 -7.99 11.64
N ALA A 57 -24.35 -8.85 12.59
CA ALA A 57 -23.09 -8.77 13.30
C ALA A 57 -21.88 -8.97 12.37
N LEU A 58 -21.94 -9.91 11.45
CA LEU A 58 -20.90 -10.13 10.44
C LEU A 58 -20.78 -8.93 9.48
N ALA A 59 -21.89 -8.34 9.06
CA ALA A 59 -21.88 -7.16 8.18
C ALA A 59 -21.27 -5.94 8.88
N LEU A 60 -21.58 -5.71 10.16
CA LEU A 60 -20.98 -4.63 10.96
C LEU A 60 -19.49 -4.86 11.21
N PHE A 61 -19.09 -6.11 11.49
CA PHE A 61 -17.68 -6.46 11.69
C PHE A 61 -16.88 -6.36 10.38
N GLY A 62 -17.47 -6.79 9.26
CA GLY A 62 -16.89 -6.67 7.92
C GLY A 62 -16.73 -5.21 7.48
N ALA A 63 -17.73 -4.36 7.74
CA ALA A 63 -17.64 -2.93 7.46
C ALA A 63 -16.56 -2.25 8.33
N GLY A 64 -16.49 -2.59 9.63
CA GLY A 64 -15.46 -2.07 10.54
C GLY A 64 -14.03 -2.49 10.13
N ALA A 65 -13.84 -3.75 9.71
CA ALA A 65 -12.56 -4.24 9.22
C ALA A 65 -12.14 -3.56 7.91
N ALA A 66 -13.06 -3.39 6.96
CA ALA A 66 -12.78 -2.71 5.69
C ALA A 66 -12.40 -1.24 5.87
N THR A 67 -13.07 -0.52 6.78
CA THR A 67 -12.72 0.87 7.10
C THR A 67 -11.39 0.98 7.81
N ALA A 68 -11.08 0.08 8.75
CA ALA A 68 -9.79 0.05 9.44
C ALA A 68 -8.63 -0.26 8.48
N TRP A 69 -8.81 -1.21 7.55
CA TRP A 69 -7.84 -1.53 6.51
C TRP A 69 -7.65 -0.38 5.52
N GLY A 70 -8.74 0.25 5.08
CA GLY A 70 -8.68 1.40 4.19
C GLY A 70 -7.94 2.58 4.83
N LEU A 71 -8.22 2.87 6.10
CA LEU A 71 -7.55 3.93 6.84
C LEU A 71 -6.06 3.61 7.08
N SER A 72 -5.74 2.38 7.47
CA SER A 72 -4.35 1.94 7.66
C SER A 72 -3.55 2.01 6.36
N PHE A 73 -4.14 1.61 5.24
CA PHE A 73 -3.51 1.68 3.92
C PHE A 73 -3.30 3.13 3.47
N ALA A 74 -4.27 4.02 3.69
CA ALA A 74 -4.15 5.44 3.40
C ALA A 74 -3.05 6.11 4.25
N LEU A 75 -2.95 5.76 5.53
CA LEU A 75 -1.89 6.23 6.42
C LEU A 75 -0.51 5.73 5.96
N LEU A 76 -0.38 4.46 5.58
CA LEU A 76 0.88 3.90 5.05
C LEU A 76 1.33 4.60 3.76
N LEU A 77 0.42 4.88 2.84
CA LEU A 77 0.74 5.63 1.62
C LEU A 77 1.15 7.07 1.93
N GLY A 78 0.48 7.71 2.88
CA GLY A 78 0.83 9.05 3.34
C GLY A 78 2.21 9.13 4.00
N THR A 79 2.58 8.14 4.81
CA THR A 79 3.90 8.08 5.45
C THR A 79 5.03 7.84 4.45
N ALA A 80 4.83 6.96 3.46
CA ALA A 80 5.84 6.70 2.42
C ALA A 80 6.14 7.94 1.56
N SER A 81 5.11 8.68 1.14
CA SER A 81 5.32 9.92 0.37
C SER A 81 5.98 11.03 1.20
N ASN A 82 5.73 11.05 2.50
CA ASN A 82 6.40 11.98 3.42
C ASN A 82 7.87 11.64 3.60
N ALA A 83 8.21 10.35 3.76
CA ALA A 83 9.59 9.89 3.92
C ALA A 83 10.45 10.23 2.70
N LEU A 84 9.95 10.01 1.48
CA LEU A 84 10.66 10.40 0.25
C LEU A 84 10.88 11.91 0.17
N GLY A 85 9.88 12.73 0.50
CA GLY A 85 10.01 14.17 0.54
C GLY A 85 11.07 14.63 1.55
N ASP A 86 11.10 14.00 2.72
CA ASP A 86 12.12 14.29 3.74
C ASP A 86 13.51 13.88 3.27
N ALA A 87 13.68 12.72 2.63
CA ALA A 87 14.96 12.25 2.10
C ALA A 87 15.50 13.17 0.99
N VAL A 88 14.63 13.64 0.09
CA VAL A 88 14.98 14.62 -0.96
C VAL A 88 15.39 15.95 -0.36
N THR A 89 14.66 16.43 0.67
CA THR A 89 15.01 17.68 1.38
C THR A 89 16.35 17.55 2.09
N ASP A 90 16.60 16.42 2.77
CA ASP A 90 17.86 16.15 3.45
C ASP A 90 19.05 16.14 2.46
N SER A 91 18.84 15.56 1.27
CA SER A 91 19.87 15.62 0.22
C SER A 91 20.13 17.05 -0.26
N HIS A 92 19.08 17.85 -0.45
CA HIS A 92 19.24 19.27 -0.80
C HIS A 92 20.03 20.03 0.29
N ILE A 93 19.66 19.88 1.56
CA ILE A 93 20.34 20.53 2.67
C ILE A 93 21.83 20.12 2.73
N ARG A 94 22.13 18.83 2.59
CA ARG A 94 23.51 18.33 2.53
C ARG A 94 24.30 18.97 1.38
N SER A 95 23.68 19.15 0.23
CA SER A 95 24.35 19.74 -0.93
C SER A 95 24.77 21.19 -0.73
N LEU A 96 24.10 21.93 0.15
CA LEU A 96 24.44 23.31 0.48
C LEU A 96 25.66 23.44 1.42
N MET A 97 26.12 22.30 1.98
CA MET A 97 27.37 22.31 2.77
C MET A 97 28.58 22.56 1.87
N ALA A 98 29.66 23.11 2.45
CA ALA A 98 30.87 23.42 1.71
C ALA A 98 31.45 22.19 0.99
N GLY A 99 31.69 22.30 -0.30
CA GLY A 99 32.27 21.25 -1.14
C GLY A 99 31.32 20.14 -1.57
N HIS A 100 30.00 20.26 -1.26
CA HIS A 100 29.02 19.20 -1.59
C HIS A 100 28.01 19.58 -2.70
N LEU A 101 28.15 20.76 -3.28
CA LEU A 101 27.14 21.27 -4.21
C LEU A 101 27.12 20.51 -5.54
N THR A 102 28.33 20.27 -6.11
CA THR A 102 28.49 19.61 -7.41
C THR A 102 29.69 18.68 -7.39
N ASP A 103 29.59 17.51 -8.06
CA ASP A 103 30.73 16.63 -8.38
C ASP A 103 31.36 17.00 -9.72
N VAL A 104 30.55 17.53 -10.65
CA VAL A 104 31.00 18.13 -11.89
C VAL A 104 30.46 19.55 -11.99
N ALA A 105 31.34 20.54 -11.98
CA ALA A 105 31.00 21.94 -12.15
C ALA A 105 31.05 22.30 -13.64
N SER A 106 29.90 22.53 -14.26
CA SER A 106 29.77 22.92 -15.68
C SER A 106 28.42 23.56 -15.92
N SER A 107 28.40 24.60 -16.73
CA SER A 107 27.15 25.17 -17.27
C SER A 107 26.73 24.53 -18.59
N ASP A 108 27.54 23.66 -19.15
CA ASP A 108 27.31 23.02 -20.43
C ASP A 108 26.68 21.63 -20.23
N HIS A 109 25.46 21.48 -20.75
CA HIS A 109 24.74 20.20 -20.71
C HIS A 109 25.44 19.09 -21.52
N HIS A 110 26.24 19.45 -22.56
CA HIS A 110 27.07 18.50 -23.30
C HIS A 110 28.22 17.93 -22.49
N THR A 111 28.61 18.60 -21.42
CA THR A 111 29.57 18.10 -20.42
C THR A 111 28.89 17.32 -19.31
N VAL A 112 27.77 17.83 -18.80
CA VAL A 112 27.08 17.26 -17.65
C VAL A 112 26.36 15.95 -18.00
N LYS A 113 25.65 15.88 -19.14
CA LYS A 113 24.92 14.66 -19.54
C LYS A 113 25.86 13.45 -19.71
N PRO A 114 26.98 13.52 -20.45
CA PRO A 114 27.93 12.41 -20.56
C PRO A 114 28.64 12.05 -19.26
N TRP A 115 28.78 12.99 -18.32
CA TRP A 115 29.42 12.72 -17.04
C TRP A 115 28.67 11.65 -16.21
N PHE A 116 27.36 11.54 -16.39
CA PHE A 116 26.56 10.48 -15.76
C PHE A 116 26.74 9.10 -16.41
N ALA A 117 27.28 9.02 -17.63
CA ALA A 117 27.50 7.75 -18.31
C ALA A 117 28.44 6.85 -17.50
N GLY A 118 28.04 5.61 -17.26
CA GLY A 118 28.75 4.63 -16.43
C GLY A 118 28.61 4.85 -14.92
N LYS A 119 27.94 5.91 -14.45
CA LYS A 119 27.63 6.16 -13.04
C LYS A 119 26.18 5.88 -12.71
N LEU A 120 25.30 6.05 -13.69
CA LEU A 120 23.89 5.73 -13.62
C LEU A 120 23.54 4.69 -14.69
N ASP A 121 22.52 3.89 -14.44
CA ASP A 121 21.92 2.92 -15.35
C ASP A 121 20.88 3.55 -16.29
N PHE A 122 20.73 4.86 -16.22
CA PHE A 122 19.85 5.67 -17.07
C PHE A 122 20.54 6.97 -17.49
N SER A 123 20.01 7.62 -18.54
CA SER A 123 20.48 8.93 -19.00
C SER A 123 19.52 10.01 -18.53
N PRO A 124 19.91 10.88 -17.55
CA PRO A 124 19.05 11.94 -17.08
C PRO A 124 18.84 13.00 -18.15
N PRO A 125 17.62 13.55 -18.32
CA PRO A 125 17.42 14.72 -19.15
C PRO A 125 18.09 15.95 -18.50
N VAL A 126 19.07 16.51 -19.17
CA VAL A 126 19.74 17.75 -18.74
C VAL A 126 19.24 18.89 -19.61
N VAL A 127 18.49 19.81 -19.04
CA VAL A 127 17.88 20.95 -19.76
C VAL A 127 18.65 22.23 -19.52
N ASP A 128 18.75 23.06 -20.56
CA ASP A 128 19.34 24.39 -20.46
C ASP A 128 18.25 25.42 -20.22
N LEU A 129 18.33 26.10 -19.07
CA LEU A 129 17.40 27.13 -18.65
C LEU A 129 18.12 28.48 -18.42
N ALA A 130 19.30 28.65 -19.02
CA ALA A 130 20.11 29.87 -18.83
C ALA A 130 19.40 31.12 -19.40
N ALA A 131 18.75 30.97 -20.56
CA ALA A 131 18.00 32.05 -21.21
C ALA A 131 16.81 32.55 -20.36
N GLU A 132 16.25 31.66 -19.52
CA GLU A 132 15.14 31.97 -18.61
C GLU A 132 15.61 32.42 -17.21
N GLY A 133 16.92 32.65 -17.04
CA GLY A 133 17.50 33.16 -15.79
C GLY A 133 17.85 32.04 -14.77
N HIS A 134 17.87 30.81 -15.21
CA HIS A 134 18.21 29.64 -14.36
C HIS A 134 19.39 28.84 -14.94
N PRO A 135 20.62 29.42 -14.96
CA PRO A 135 21.77 28.70 -15.51
C PRO A 135 22.08 27.43 -14.71
N LEU A 136 22.41 26.36 -15.43
CA LEU A 136 23.01 25.16 -14.88
C LEU A 136 24.39 25.54 -14.29
N ILE A 137 24.72 25.09 -13.10
CA ILE A 137 26.04 25.30 -12.48
C ILE A 137 26.81 24.01 -12.27
N GLY A 138 26.15 22.87 -12.45
CA GLY A 138 26.79 21.56 -12.38
C GLY A 138 25.83 20.45 -12.05
N ALA A 139 26.39 19.30 -11.73
CA ALA A 139 25.64 18.13 -11.30
C ALA A 139 26.41 17.31 -10.26
N ARG A 140 25.70 16.43 -9.58
CA ARG A 140 26.28 15.43 -8.68
C ARG A 140 25.52 14.12 -8.77
N LEU A 141 26.17 13.04 -8.37
CA LEU A 141 25.52 11.78 -8.07
C LEU A 141 24.99 11.84 -6.63
N ASP A 142 23.76 11.44 -6.43
CA ASP A 142 23.15 11.38 -5.10
C ASP A 142 22.54 9.99 -4.85
N TYR A 143 22.18 9.71 -3.59
CA TYR A 143 21.62 8.43 -3.22
C TYR A 143 20.41 8.65 -2.30
N ILE A 144 19.21 8.35 -2.81
CA ILE A 144 17.94 8.60 -2.12
C ILE A 144 17.13 7.31 -2.07
N GLU A 145 16.73 6.90 -0.86
CA GLU A 145 15.92 5.70 -0.63
C GLU A 145 16.46 4.43 -1.33
N GLY A 146 17.75 4.19 -1.26
CA GLY A 146 18.36 2.98 -1.79
C GLY A 146 18.61 2.98 -3.30
N ARG A 147 18.51 4.15 -3.98
CA ARG A 147 18.76 4.29 -5.40
C ARG A 147 19.72 5.41 -5.73
N ALA A 148 20.51 5.24 -6.77
CA ALA A 148 21.31 6.31 -7.35
C ALA A 148 20.41 7.30 -8.09
N VAL A 149 20.66 8.60 -7.91
CA VAL A 149 19.83 9.70 -8.41
C VAL A 149 20.74 10.74 -9.08
N ALA A 150 20.32 11.22 -10.24
CA ALA A 150 20.95 12.39 -10.84
C ALA A 150 20.47 13.66 -10.11
N ALA A 151 21.36 14.49 -9.63
CA ALA A 151 21.06 15.81 -9.09
C ALA A 151 21.69 16.90 -9.97
N LEU A 152 20.85 17.60 -10.72
CA LEU A 152 21.25 18.77 -11.49
C LEU A 152 21.13 20.01 -10.61
N VAL A 153 22.10 20.89 -10.68
CA VAL A 153 22.18 22.07 -9.83
C VAL A 153 22.05 23.31 -10.69
N TYR A 154 20.98 24.06 -10.46
CA TYR A 154 20.71 25.33 -11.12
C TYR A 154 20.84 26.48 -10.13
N ARG A 155 21.08 27.67 -10.66
CA ARG A 155 21.03 28.92 -9.91
C ARG A 155 19.81 29.72 -10.36
N SER A 156 19.09 30.29 -9.41
CA SER A 156 17.99 31.21 -9.63
C SER A 156 18.23 32.45 -8.75
N GLY A 157 18.77 33.51 -9.34
CA GLY A 157 19.26 34.66 -8.56
C GLY A 157 20.35 34.27 -7.56
N GLN A 158 20.05 34.39 -6.27
CA GLN A 158 20.95 33.98 -5.17
C GLN A 158 20.62 32.55 -4.64
N HIS A 159 19.56 31.94 -5.13
CA HIS A 159 19.07 30.67 -4.65
C HIS A 159 19.59 29.48 -5.47
N ILE A 160 19.78 28.36 -4.81
CA ILE A 160 20.14 27.10 -5.44
C ILE A 160 18.87 26.28 -5.63
N VAL A 161 18.68 25.78 -6.85
CA VAL A 161 17.63 24.81 -7.17
C VAL A 161 18.28 23.48 -7.51
N ASN A 162 18.01 22.46 -6.70
CA ASN A 162 18.38 21.09 -7.02
C ASN A 162 17.24 20.39 -7.74
N LEU A 163 17.54 19.79 -8.88
CA LEU A 163 16.63 18.98 -9.67
C LEU A 163 17.06 17.53 -9.59
N PHE A 164 16.37 16.74 -8.77
CA PHE A 164 16.63 15.32 -8.61
C PHE A 164 15.83 14.52 -9.63
N ILE A 165 16.48 13.57 -10.32
CA ILE A 165 15.88 12.81 -11.41
C ILE A 165 16.27 11.34 -11.27
N TRP A 166 15.27 10.45 -11.40
CA TRP A 166 15.45 9.00 -11.44
C TRP A 166 14.32 8.30 -12.21
N PRO A 167 14.52 7.10 -12.74
CA PRO A 167 13.48 6.36 -13.44
C PRO A 167 12.35 5.93 -12.49
N ASP A 168 11.11 6.05 -12.95
CA ASP A 168 9.94 5.46 -12.30
C ASP A 168 9.02 4.86 -13.37
N SER A 169 9.23 3.59 -13.69
CA SER A 169 8.46 2.87 -14.69
C SER A 169 6.99 2.67 -14.34
N ARG A 170 6.60 2.91 -13.07
CA ARG A 170 5.22 2.78 -12.60
C ARG A 170 4.45 4.10 -12.65
N ALA A 171 5.17 5.21 -12.78
CA ALA A 171 4.54 6.51 -12.75
C ALA A 171 4.10 6.95 -14.14
N ASN A 172 2.80 7.18 -14.30
CA ASN A 172 2.28 7.90 -15.46
C ASN A 172 2.70 9.38 -15.40
N THR A 173 2.80 10.04 -16.56
CA THR A 173 3.01 11.49 -16.62
C THR A 173 2.05 12.20 -15.69
N SER A 174 2.58 13.01 -14.77
CA SER A 174 1.80 13.70 -13.76
C SER A 174 2.04 15.22 -13.80
N ALA A 175 1.01 15.98 -13.42
CA ALA A 175 1.14 17.42 -13.25
C ALA A 175 2.06 17.75 -12.07
N PRO A 176 2.77 18.90 -12.10
CA PRO A 176 3.58 19.38 -10.99
C PRO A 176 2.74 19.55 -9.72
N GLN A 177 3.24 19.00 -8.61
CA GLN A 177 2.64 19.10 -7.28
C GLN A 177 3.59 19.85 -6.35
N LEU A 178 3.09 20.91 -5.73
CA LEU A 178 3.83 21.69 -4.74
C LEU A 178 3.75 21.00 -3.36
N LEU A 179 4.87 20.96 -2.68
CA LEU A 179 5.04 20.45 -1.32
C LEU A 179 5.95 21.40 -0.55
N VAL A 180 5.83 21.42 0.76
CA VAL A 180 6.72 22.19 1.64
C VAL A 180 7.28 21.27 2.71
N ARG A 181 8.60 21.28 2.92
CA ARG A 181 9.28 20.52 3.96
C ARG A 181 10.39 21.33 4.59
N ARG A 182 10.37 21.44 5.91
CA ARG A 182 11.45 22.10 6.70
C ARG A 182 11.83 23.49 6.19
N GLY A 183 10.87 24.27 5.69
CA GLY A 183 11.09 25.60 5.14
C GLY A 183 11.51 25.65 3.67
N TYR A 184 11.76 24.51 3.02
CA TYR A 184 12.03 24.42 1.59
C TYR A 184 10.76 24.15 0.81
N ASN A 185 10.61 24.81 -0.33
CA ASN A 185 9.60 24.49 -1.31
C ASN A 185 10.11 23.38 -2.23
N MET A 186 9.20 22.51 -2.64
CA MET A 186 9.47 21.37 -3.51
C MET A 186 8.36 21.25 -4.55
N VAL A 187 8.72 20.94 -5.79
CA VAL A 187 7.78 20.61 -6.84
C VAL A 187 8.15 19.26 -7.41
N ARG A 188 7.22 18.32 -7.39
CA ARG A 188 7.42 16.99 -7.98
C ARG A 188 6.50 16.78 -9.17
N TRP A 189 7.00 16.06 -10.18
CA TRP A 189 6.21 15.59 -11.33
C TRP A 189 6.85 14.36 -11.95
N THR A 190 6.14 13.74 -12.87
CA THR A 190 6.68 12.64 -13.70
C THR A 190 6.59 13.04 -15.15
N GLU A 191 7.68 12.85 -15.89
CA GLU A 191 7.75 13.12 -17.33
C GLU A 191 8.68 12.12 -17.99
N GLY A 192 8.27 11.52 -19.13
CA GLY A 192 9.09 10.58 -19.89
C GLY A 192 9.57 9.35 -19.11
N GLY A 193 8.76 8.84 -18.16
CA GLY A 193 9.15 7.72 -17.28
C GLY A 193 10.16 8.09 -16.20
N MET A 194 10.43 9.39 -16.02
CA MET A 194 11.31 9.89 -14.98
C MET A 194 10.51 10.58 -13.87
N GLN A 195 10.80 10.25 -12.62
CA GLN A 195 10.38 11.01 -11.46
C GLN A 195 11.32 12.20 -11.31
N VAL A 196 10.76 13.39 -11.14
CA VAL A 196 11.53 14.64 -11.04
C VAL A 196 11.08 15.43 -9.80
N TRP A 197 12.06 15.95 -9.04
CA TRP A 197 11.84 16.76 -7.87
C TRP A 197 12.72 18.01 -7.92
N ALA A 198 12.12 19.19 -7.97
CA ALA A 198 12.80 20.46 -7.81
C ALA A 198 12.71 20.90 -6.36
N VAL A 199 13.82 21.27 -5.74
CA VAL A 199 13.89 21.70 -4.34
C VAL A 199 14.70 22.98 -4.23
N SER A 200 14.19 23.96 -3.48
CA SER A 200 14.85 25.24 -3.23
C SER A 200 14.22 25.97 -2.04
N ASP A 201 14.93 26.98 -1.54
CA ASP A 201 14.42 28.03 -0.67
C ASP A 201 13.71 29.18 -1.42
N LEU A 202 13.62 29.11 -2.75
CA LEU A 202 12.77 30.00 -3.56
C LEU A 202 11.33 30.00 -3.05
N ASN A 203 10.63 31.11 -3.23
CA ASN A 203 9.18 31.11 -2.97
C ASN A 203 8.42 30.12 -3.88
N ALA A 204 7.22 29.71 -3.45
CA ALA A 204 6.45 28.65 -4.12
C ALA A 204 6.12 28.97 -5.58
N SER A 205 5.81 30.23 -5.92
CA SER A 205 5.46 30.64 -7.28
C SER A 205 6.66 30.60 -8.23
N GLU A 206 7.83 31.03 -7.77
CA GLU A 206 9.06 31.00 -8.55
C GLU A 206 9.52 29.56 -8.81
N LEU A 207 9.47 28.70 -7.78
CA LEU A 207 9.83 27.29 -7.96
C LEU A 207 8.85 26.56 -8.88
N GLN A 208 7.55 26.89 -8.83
CA GLN A 208 6.58 26.36 -9.78
C GLN A 208 6.83 26.82 -11.21
N ALA A 209 7.22 28.10 -11.39
CA ALA A 209 7.60 28.63 -12.71
C ALA A 209 8.84 27.89 -13.25
N PHE A 210 9.88 27.72 -12.44
CA PHE A 210 11.05 26.92 -12.79
C PHE A 210 10.66 25.49 -13.18
N ALA A 211 9.86 24.80 -12.37
CA ALA A 211 9.42 23.42 -12.64
C ALA A 211 8.61 23.32 -13.95
N LYS A 212 7.79 24.31 -14.27
CA LYS A 212 7.04 24.38 -15.54
C LYS A 212 7.98 24.52 -16.74
N LEU A 213 9.00 25.38 -16.65
CA LEU A 213 10.03 25.54 -17.68
C LEU A 213 10.83 24.25 -17.89
N ALA A 214 11.37 23.68 -16.81
CA ALA A 214 12.13 22.44 -16.85
C ALA A 214 11.33 21.31 -17.48
N ARG A 215 10.06 21.15 -17.04
CA ARG A 215 9.18 20.12 -17.60
C ARG A 215 8.92 20.30 -19.10
N SER A 216 8.65 21.53 -19.55
CA SER A 216 8.39 21.80 -20.97
C SER A 216 9.59 21.50 -21.85
N GLN A 217 10.81 21.79 -21.39
CA GLN A 217 12.03 21.46 -22.11
C GLN A 217 12.34 19.96 -22.08
N MET A 218 12.11 19.27 -20.94
CA MET A 218 12.23 17.80 -20.87
C MET A 218 11.28 17.10 -21.86
N ALA A 219 10.04 17.56 -21.99
CA ALA A 219 9.08 17.01 -22.93
C ALA A 219 9.46 17.25 -24.39
N ALA A 220 10.21 18.32 -24.70
CA ALA A 220 10.68 18.66 -26.03
C ALA A 220 11.98 17.94 -26.42
N THR A 221 12.73 17.40 -25.44
CA THR A 221 14.00 16.70 -25.66
C THR A 221 13.74 15.20 -25.74
N PRO A 222 13.90 14.54 -26.91
CA PRO A 222 13.78 13.09 -27.00
C PRO A 222 14.83 12.41 -26.11
N PRO A 223 14.52 11.21 -25.58
CA PRO A 223 15.37 10.44 -24.67
C PRO A 223 16.73 10.04 -25.22
#